data_a1a3adf931ba275f1f754ef4d452b522
#
_entry.id   a1a3adf931ba275f1f754ef4d452b522
#
_cell.length_a   1.000
_cell.length_b   1.000
_cell.length_c   1.000
_cell.angle_alpha   90.00
_cell.angle_beta   90.00
_cell.angle_gamma   90.00
#
_symmetry.space_group_name_H-M   'P 1'
#
loop_
_entity.id
_entity.type
_entity.pdbx_description
1 polymer ?
#
loop_
_entity_poly.entity_id
_entity_poly.type
_entity_poly.pdbx_seq_one_letter_code
_entity_poly.pdbx_strand_id
1 'polypeptide(L)'
;MKLVSRFGRVYQVRRDRPLTREELMYYVPSIFSENKHESRSDRYTWIPTITILENLQREGFEPFFACQTRVRDPSRREYTKHMLRLRRAGQLTGLQVPEIILLNSHDGSSSYQMLPGLFRGVCTNGLVCGQSFGEVRVPHKGDVVEKVIEGAYEVLGIFDRVEEKRDAMQSALLPPPAQLAMASAALHYRFGEDHQPVTTAQILTPRRYEDRSDDLWTVYQRVQENLMKGGLAGRTAQGRSSRTRAVSGIDGDVKLNRALWVMAENMLELLGQA
;
A
#
# COMPACT_ATOMS: atom_id res chain seq x y z
N MET A 1 -15.89 -28.15 7.59
CA MET A 1 -15.25 -27.21 8.51
C MET A 1 -13.85 -26.91 7.98
N LYS A 2 -13.66 -25.81 7.22
CA LYS A 2 -12.34 -25.47 6.65
C LYS A 2 -11.48 -24.89 7.77
N LEU A 3 -10.43 -25.59 8.13
CA LEU A 3 -9.33 -25.07 8.95
C LEU A 3 -8.67 -23.90 8.19
N VAL A 4 -9.19 -22.72 8.40
CA VAL A 4 -8.52 -21.49 7.97
C VAL A 4 -7.25 -21.39 8.79
N SER A 5 -6.11 -21.48 8.13
CA SER A 5 -4.81 -21.42 8.80
C SER A 5 -4.76 -20.18 9.69
N ARG A 6 -4.71 -20.38 11.00
CA ARG A 6 -4.62 -19.32 12.03
C ARG A 6 -3.40 -18.39 11.84
N PHE A 7 -2.46 -18.79 11.01
CA PHE A 7 -1.17 -18.10 10.82
C PHE A 7 -1.18 -16.90 9.86
N GLY A 8 -2.19 -16.75 8.99
CA GLY A 8 -2.22 -15.65 8.00
C GLY A 8 -2.77 -14.31 8.52
N ARG A 9 -3.46 -14.29 9.66
CA ARG A 9 -4.19 -13.11 10.16
C ARG A 9 -3.53 -12.38 11.34
N VAL A 10 -2.46 -12.88 11.88
CA VAL A 10 -1.85 -12.38 13.14
C VAL A 10 -0.97 -11.13 12.93
N TYR A 11 -0.77 -10.67 11.69
CA TYR A 11 0.17 -9.60 11.36
C TYR A 11 -0.46 -8.44 10.58
N GLN A 12 -1.80 -8.42 10.49
CA GLN A 12 -2.51 -7.30 9.88
C GLN A 12 -3.92 -7.18 10.43
N VAL A 13 -4.41 -5.95 10.47
CA VAL A 13 -5.79 -5.61 10.87
C VAL A 13 -6.29 -4.45 10.01
N ARG A 14 -7.57 -4.52 9.60
CA ARG A 14 -8.32 -3.45 8.94
C ARG A 14 -9.70 -3.38 9.57
N ARG A 15 -10.20 -2.15 9.76
CA ARG A 15 -11.56 -1.91 10.24
C ARG A 15 -12.21 -0.77 9.45
N ASP A 16 -13.52 -0.67 9.58
CA ASP A 16 -14.32 0.45 9.04
C ASP A 16 -14.36 1.64 10.00
N ARG A 17 -13.72 1.52 11.14
CA ARG A 17 -13.53 2.51 12.19
C ARG A 17 -12.05 2.61 12.56
N PRO A 18 -11.65 3.66 13.29
CA PRO A 18 -10.31 3.73 13.86
C PRO A 18 -9.94 2.47 14.64
N LEU A 19 -8.71 2.00 14.47
CA LEU A 19 -8.17 0.86 15.22
C LEU A 19 -7.92 1.24 16.66
N THR A 20 -8.31 0.36 17.59
CA THR A 20 -8.02 0.56 19.00
C THR A 20 -6.57 0.22 19.33
N ARG A 21 -6.10 0.71 20.49
CA ARG A 21 -4.76 0.40 21.01
C ARG A 21 -4.56 -1.10 21.21
N GLU A 22 -5.59 -1.81 21.69
CA GLU A 22 -5.58 -3.26 21.92
C GLU A 22 -5.48 -4.02 20.60
N GLU A 23 -6.20 -3.59 19.56
CA GLU A 23 -6.10 -4.19 18.23
C GLU A 23 -4.69 -3.99 17.66
N LEU A 24 -4.12 -2.80 17.77
CA LEU A 24 -2.75 -2.53 17.34
C LEU A 24 -1.73 -3.37 18.11
N MET A 25 -1.86 -3.48 19.43
CA MET A 25 -0.97 -4.29 20.26
C MET A 25 -1.02 -5.77 19.92
N TYR A 26 -2.20 -6.29 19.63
CA TYR A 26 -2.39 -7.69 19.27
C TYR A 26 -1.83 -8.03 17.89
N TYR A 27 -2.15 -7.21 16.87
CA TYR A 27 -1.82 -7.51 15.47
C TYR A 27 -0.46 -6.98 15.05
N VAL A 28 0.00 -5.85 15.58
CA VAL A 28 1.21 -5.14 15.15
C VAL A 28 2.03 -4.67 16.36
N PRO A 29 2.50 -5.59 17.22
CA PRO A 29 3.25 -5.25 18.42
C PRO A 29 4.52 -4.43 18.15
N SER A 30 5.08 -4.46 16.94
CA SER A 30 6.24 -3.64 16.58
C SER A 30 6.01 -2.12 16.67
N ILE A 31 4.74 -1.66 16.73
CA ILE A 31 4.40 -0.26 16.99
C ILE A 31 4.75 0.15 18.44
N PHE A 32 4.72 -0.81 19.37
CA PHE A 32 4.88 -0.61 20.81
C PHE A 32 6.28 -0.96 21.32
N SER A 33 7.23 -1.25 20.43
CA SER A 33 8.61 -1.57 20.86
C SER A 33 9.12 -0.54 21.86
N GLU A 34 9.60 -1.00 23.00
CA GLU A 34 10.11 -0.13 24.09
C GLU A 34 11.60 0.19 23.94
N ASN A 35 12.31 -0.53 23.06
CA ASN A 35 13.73 -0.39 22.87
C ASN A 35 14.11 -0.48 21.38
N LYS A 36 15.26 0.12 21.04
CA LYS A 36 15.93 -0.15 19.77
C LYS A 36 16.46 -1.59 19.78
N HIS A 37 16.52 -2.23 18.62
CA HIS A 37 17.18 -3.52 18.48
C HIS A 37 18.67 -3.38 18.84
N GLU A 38 19.27 -4.34 19.54
CA GLU A 38 20.66 -4.33 20.04
C GLU A 38 21.71 -4.01 18.96
N SER A 39 21.43 -4.33 17.70
CA SER A 39 22.33 -4.02 16.57
C SER A 39 22.42 -2.52 16.22
N ARG A 40 21.69 -1.63 16.89
CA ARG A 40 21.67 -0.18 16.58
C ARG A 40 22.64 0.61 17.44
N SER A 41 23.35 1.54 16.78
CA SER A 41 24.31 2.43 17.44
C SER A 41 23.64 3.44 18.39
N ASP A 42 24.42 4.07 19.25
CA ASP A 42 23.93 5.10 20.19
C ASP A 42 23.48 6.40 19.50
N ARG A 43 23.88 6.60 18.25
CA ARG A 43 23.41 7.73 17.42
C ARG A 43 21.99 7.56 16.87
N TYR A 44 21.41 6.37 17.04
CA TYR A 44 20.05 6.07 16.59
C TYR A 44 19.05 6.62 17.61
N THR A 45 18.34 7.67 17.25
CA THR A 45 17.22 8.21 18.05
C THR A 45 16.05 7.25 17.93
N TRP A 46 15.80 6.52 19.00
CA TRP A 46 14.68 5.61 19.07
C TRP A 46 13.44 6.32 19.61
N ILE A 47 12.35 6.21 18.91
CA ILE A 47 11.02 6.68 19.34
C ILE A 47 10.02 5.58 19.00
N PRO A 48 9.20 5.14 19.97
CA PRO A 48 8.14 4.17 19.69
C PRO A 48 7.18 4.72 18.64
N THR A 49 6.78 3.89 17.68
CA THR A 49 5.82 4.33 16.67
C THR A 49 4.47 4.69 17.29
N ILE A 50 4.12 4.07 18.43
CA ILE A 50 2.90 4.44 19.16
C ILE A 50 2.92 5.91 19.61
N THR A 51 4.08 6.43 20.05
CA THR A 51 4.20 7.85 20.43
C THR A 51 3.96 8.77 19.23
N ILE A 52 4.50 8.40 18.05
CA ILE A 52 4.23 9.11 16.80
C ILE A 52 2.74 9.04 16.46
N LEU A 53 2.14 7.85 16.54
CA LEU A 53 0.72 7.67 16.24
C LEU A 53 -0.18 8.50 17.17
N GLU A 54 0.09 8.50 18.48
CA GLU A 54 -0.67 9.28 19.46
C GLU A 54 -0.59 10.80 19.19
N ASN A 55 0.55 11.29 18.72
CA ASN A 55 0.68 12.68 18.29
C ASN A 55 -0.11 12.95 16.99
N LEU A 56 -0.01 12.06 16.00
CA LEU A 56 -0.81 12.16 14.78
C LEU A 56 -2.32 12.09 15.05
N GLN A 57 -2.75 11.31 16.05
CA GLN A 57 -4.15 11.25 16.47
C GLN A 57 -4.63 12.58 17.09
N ARG A 58 -3.78 13.28 17.84
CA ARG A 58 -4.10 14.64 18.33
C ARG A 58 -4.29 15.65 17.19
N GLU A 59 -3.61 15.43 16.07
CA GLU A 59 -3.77 16.21 14.84
C GLU A 59 -4.95 15.71 13.96
N GLY A 60 -5.71 14.74 14.44
CA GLY A 60 -6.88 14.20 13.75
C GLY A 60 -6.60 13.13 12.70
N PHE A 61 -5.47 12.43 12.78
CA PHE A 61 -5.16 11.30 11.90
C PHE A 61 -5.45 9.97 12.60
N GLU A 62 -6.38 9.20 12.09
CA GLU A 62 -6.82 7.96 12.71
C GLU A 62 -6.38 6.71 11.93
N PRO A 63 -5.88 5.65 12.60
CA PRO A 63 -5.44 4.43 11.95
C PRO A 63 -6.65 3.54 11.57
N PHE A 64 -6.73 3.13 10.30
CA PHE A 64 -7.76 2.22 9.76
C PHE A 64 -7.20 0.88 9.30
N PHE A 65 -5.90 0.84 9.05
CA PHE A 65 -5.18 -0.37 8.70
C PHE A 65 -3.80 -0.35 9.35
N ALA A 66 -3.39 -1.52 9.85
CA ALA A 66 -2.04 -1.76 10.33
C ALA A 66 -1.56 -3.15 9.92
N CYS A 67 -0.28 -3.27 9.60
CA CYS A 67 0.37 -4.56 9.39
C CYS A 67 1.86 -4.50 9.74
N GLN A 68 2.46 -5.65 10.01
CA GLN A 68 3.90 -5.79 10.21
C GLN A 68 4.48 -6.95 9.42
N THR A 69 5.77 -6.89 9.16
CA THR A 69 6.52 -7.95 8.50
C THR A 69 6.53 -9.21 9.37
N ARG A 70 6.31 -10.34 8.72
CA ARG A 70 6.35 -11.64 9.34
C ARG A 70 7.79 -12.08 9.58
N VAL A 71 8.13 -12.50 10.78
CA VAL A 71 9.46 -13.05 11.11
C VAL A 71 9.34 -14.48 11.63
N ARG A 72 10.38 -15.28 11.41
CA ARG A 72 10.47 -16.66 11.91
C ARG A 72 10.86 -16.70 13.38
N ASP A 73 11.70 -15.76 13.79
CA ASP A 73 12.17 -15.61 15.15
C ASP A 73 11.20 -14.72 15.96
N PRO A 74 10.52 -15.26 16.99
CA PRO A 74 9.60 -14.49 17.82
C PRO A 74 10.25 -13.30 18.54
N SER A 75 11.53 -13.40 18.91
CA SER A 75 12.27 -12.33 19.62
C SER A 75 12.41 -11.06 18.78
N ARG A 76 12.35 -11.19 17.45
CA ARG A 76 12.44 -10.06 16.50
C ARG A 76 11.10 -9.44 16.17
N ARG A 77 9.98 -9.99 16.64
CA ARG A 77 8.63 -9.59 16.26
C ARG A 77 8.35 -8.11 16.58
N GLU A 78 8.90 -7.59 17.66
CA GLU A 78 8.69 -6.21 18.11
C GLU A 78 9.52 -5.17 17.37
N TYR A 79 10.49 -5.61 16.57
CA TYR A 79 11.42 -4.70 15.86
C TYR A 79 11.14 -4.61 14.36
N THR A 80 10.22 -5.43 13.86
CA THR A 80 9.99 -5.57 12.42
C THR A 80 9.40 -4.33 11.77
N LYS A 81 9.61 -4.21 10.45
CA LYS A 81 8.97 -3.20 9.64
C LYS A 81 7.44 -3.33 9.74
N HIS A 82 6.79 -2.21 9.94
CA HIS A 82 5.35 -2.08 10.02
C HIS A 82 4.83 -0.93 9.17
N MET A 83 3.55 -0.99 8.85
CA MET A 83 2.82 -0.01 8.07
C MET A 83 1.53 0.34 8.79
N LEU A 84 1.24 1.64 8.86
CA LEU A 84 -0.05 2.20 9.24
C LEU A 84 -0.66 2.93 8.03
N ARG A 85 -1.97 2.83 7.85
CA ARG A 85 -2.73 3.69 6.95
C ARG A 85 -3.67 4.54 7.77
N LEU A 86 -3.50 5.84 7.67
CA LEU A 86 -4.16 6.85 8.49
C LEU A 86 -5.11 7.65 7.63
N ARG A 87 -6.29 7.96 8.15
CA ARG A 87 -7.28 8.86 7.54
C ARG A 87 -7.45 10.08 8.41
N ARG A 88 -7.69 11.22 7.80
CA ARG A 88 -7.95 12.45 8.53
C ARG A 88 -9.40 12.48 9.04
N ALA A 89 -9.61 13.00 10.23
CA ALA A 89 -10.93 13.27 10.78
C ALA A 89 -11.75 14.12 9.76
N GLY A 90 -13.00 13.72 9.52
CA GLY A 90 -13.85 14.35 8.47
C GLY A 90 -13.73 13.69 7.08
N GLN A 91 -12.71 12.85 6.83
CA GLN A 91 -12.52 12.10 5.57
C GLN A 91 -12.37 10.60 5.85
N LEU A 92 -13.21 10.06 6.70
CA LEU A 92 -13.08 8.68 7.20
C LEU A 92 -13.71 7.63 6.30
N THR A 93 -14.76 8.03 5.56
CA THR A 93 -15.57 7.12 4.73
C THR A 93 -15.81 7.73 3.36
N GLY A 94 -16.02 6.87 2.35
CA GLY A 94 -16.29 7.29 0.98
C GLY A 94 -15.95 6.19 -0.02
N LEU A 95 -16.28 6.42 -1.28
CA LEU A 95 -15.89 5.50 -2.38
C LEU A 95 -14.37 5.46 -2.55
N GLN A 96 -13.74 6.61 -2.35
CA GLN A 96 -12.30 6.79 -2.37
C GLN A 96 -11.91 7.72 -1.23
N VAL A 97 -10.99 7.29 -0.38
CA VAL A 97 -10.59 8.02 0.82
C VAL A 97 -9.08 8.22 0.79
N PRO A 98 -8.59 9.48 0.85
CA PRO A 98 -7.18 9.76 1.01
C PRO A 98 -6.63 9.13 2.30
N GLU A 99 -5.46 8.49 2.20
CA GLU A 99 -4.76 7.88 3.33
C GLU A 99 -3.30 8.32 3.37
N ILE A 100 -2.79 8.65 4.54
CA ILE A 100 -1.35 8.74 4.78
C ILE A 100 -0.84 7.36 5.13
N ILE A 101 0.15 6.88 4.41
CA ILE A 101 0.81 5.61 4.68
C ILE A 101 2.08 5.92 5.45
N LEU A 102 2.13 5.47 6.70
CA LEU A 102 3.30 5.56 7.57
C LEU A 102 4.01 4.21 7.62
N LEU A 103 5.28 4.20 7.23
CA LEU A 103 6.17 3.04 7.31
C LEU A 103 7.27 3.32 8.34
N ASN A 104 7.64 2.32 9.13
CA ASN A 104 8.80 2.38 10.02
C ASN A 104 9.32 0.98 10.36
N SER A 105 10.53 0.92 10.93
CA SER A 105 11.07 -0.28 11.59
C SER A 105 11.99 0.10 12.75
N HIS A 106 12.08 -0.76 13.74
CA HIS A 106 12.96 -0.58 14.89
C HIS A 106 14.27 -1.39 14.79
N ASP A 107 14.40 -2.20 13.72
CA ASP A 107 15.63 -2.93 13.39
C ASP A 107 16.54 -2.15 12.41
N GLY A 108 16.17 -0.91 12.07
CA GLY A 108 16.89 -0.03 11.16
C GLY A 108 16.80 -0.40 9.68
N SER A 109 15.93 -1.35 9.31
CA SER A 109 15.67 -1.68 7.90
C SER A 109 14.86 -0.60 7.18
N SER A 110 14.23 0.33 7.91
CA SER A 110 13.49 1.46 7.36
C SER A 110 13.59 2.68 8.28
N SER A 111 13.70 3.87 7.70
CA SER A 111 13.36 5.15 8.36
C SER A 111 11.85 5.34 8.40
N TYR A 112 11.36 6.36 9.10
CA TYR A 112 10.01 6.83 8.92
C TYR A 112 9.83 7.31 7.47
N GLN A 113 8.84 6.76 6.80
CA GLN A 113 8.44 7.13 5.45
C GLN A 113 6.96 7.41 5.44
N MET A 114 6.57 8.53 4.87
CA MET A 114 5.17 8.88 4.67
C MET A 114 4.90 9.01 3.19
N LEU A 115 3.83 8.37 2.74
CA LEU A 115 3.45 8.24 1.35
C LEU A 115 1.98 8.60 1.19
N PRO A 116 1.60 9.28 0.11
CA PRO A 116 0.20 9.44 -0.23
C PRO A 116 -0.39 8.10 -0.65
N GLY A 117 -1.54 7.79 -0.13
CA GLY A 117 -2.33 6.60 -0.47
C GLY A 117 -3.77 6.96 -0.75
N LEU A 118 -4.47 6.06 -1.42
CA LEU A 118 -5.90 6.16 -1.66
C LEU A 118 -6.56 4.83 -1.32
N PHE A 119 -7.56 4.86 -0.45
CA PHE A 119 -8.37 3.70 -0.15
C PHE A 119 -9.62 3.67 -1.03
N ARG A 120 -9.86 2.55 -1.68
CA ARG A 120 -11.07 2.32 -2.47
C ARG A 120 -12.01 1.40 -1.72
N GLY A 121 -13.16 1.93 -1.27
CA GLY A 121 -14.12 1.21 -0.45
C GLY A 121 -14.71 -0.03 -1.12
N VAL A 122 -15.02 0.05 -2.41
CA VAL A 122 -15.66 -1.02 -3.18
C VAL A 122 -14.83 -2.31 -3.23
N CYS A 123 -13.51 -2.22 -3.33
CA CYS A 123 -12.63 -3.38 -3.38
C CYS A 123 -11.82 -3.59 -2.10
N THR A 124 -11.96 -2.72 -1.10
CA THR A 124 -11.15 -2.70 0.13
C THR A 124 -9.64 -2.69 -0.12
N ASN A 125 -9.23 -2.18 -1.29
CA ASN A 125 -7.84 -2.04 -1.68
C ASN A 125 -7.29 -0.68 -1.27
N GLY A 126 -6.04 -0.68 -0.81
CA GLY A 126 -5.27 0.53 -0.62
C GLY A 126 -4.27 0.72 -1.75
N LEU A 127 -4.34 1.85 -2.41
CA LEU A 127 -3.37 2.27 -3.41
C LEU A 127 -2.22 3.01 -2.73
N VAL A 128 -1.05 3.01 -3.36
CA VAL A 128 0.05 3.93 -3.06
C VAL A 128 0.21 4.80 -4.28
N CYS A 129 0.01 6.10 -4.14
CA CYS A 129 0.21 7.05 -5.23
C CYS A 129 1.72 7.20 -5.49
N GLY A 130 2.09 7.31 -6.76
CA GLY A 130 3.44 7.07 -7.24
C GLY A 130 4.54 8.04 -6.77
N GLN A 131 5.74 7.82 -7.27
CA GLN A 131 6.93 8.62 -6.94
C GLN A 131 6.86 10.07 -7.40
N SER A 132 6.03 10.39 -8.41
CA SER A 132 5.82 11.74 -8.93
C SER A 132 5.34 12.75 -7.89
N PHE A 133 4.68 12.28 -6.82
CA PHE A 133 4.22 13.12 -5.72
C PHE A 133 5.20 13.23 -4.55
N GLY A 134 6.32 12.51 -4.61
CA GLY A 134 7.31 12.50 -3.53
C GLY A 134 7.00 11.49 -2.43
N GLU A 135 7.95 11.36 -1.54
CA GLU A 135 7.80 10.68 -0.25
C GLU A 135 8.53 11.50 0.80
N VAL A 136 7.94 11.62 1.97
CA VAL A 136 8.61 12.24 3.11
C VAL A 136 9.37 11.17 3.87
N ARG A 137 10.68 11.36 4.01
CA ARG A 137 11.56 10.49 4.79
C ARG A 137 12.08 11.22 6.00
N VAL A 138 11.77 10.70 7.17
CA VAL A 138 12.29 11.21 8.44
C VAL A 138 13.29 10.20 9.01
N PRO A 139 14.60 10.54 9.00
CA PRO A 139 15.60 9.67 9.59
C PRO A 139 15.44 9.64 11.11
N HIS A 140 15.85 8.55 11.74
CA HIS A 140 15.86 8.40 13.20
C HIS A 140 16.99 9.27 13.84
N LYS A 141 16.83 10.61 13.69
CA LYS A 141 17.83 11.58 14.17
C LYS A 141 17.19 12.93 14.46
N GLY A 142 17.45 13.47 15.64
CA GLY A 142 16.91 14.77 16.10
C GLY A 142 15.44 14.67 16.50
N ASP A 143 14.69 15.74 16.34
CA ASP A 143 13.25 15.78 16.62
C ASP A 143 12.45 15.03 15.54
N VAL A 144 12.21 13.76 15.80
CA VAL A 144 11.51 12.85 14.87
C VAL A 144 10.01 13.08 14.92
N VAL A 145 9.45 13.39 16.11
CA VAL A 145 7.99 13.56 16.27
C VAL A 145 7.48 14.73 15.45
N GLU A 146 8.09 15.90 15.62
CA GLU A 146 7.72 17.11 14.91
C GLU A 146 7.85 16.93 13.39
N LYS A 147 8.99 16.38 12.94
CA LYS A 147 9.22 16.11 11.51
C LYS A 147 8.24 15.12 10.90
N VAL A 148 7.77 14.14 11.66
CA VAL A 148 6.74 13.22 11.15
C VAL A 148 5.38 13.91 11.04
N ILE A 149 5.04 14.79 11.99
CA ILE A 149 3.81 15.59 11.91
C ILE A 149 3.87 16.54 10.72
N GLU A 150 4.96 17.28 10.55
CA GLU A 150 5.19 18.15 9.38
C GLU A 150 5.05 17.36 8.07
N GLY A 151 5.69 16.20 8.00
CA GLY A 151 5.60 15.32 6.84
C GLY A 151 4.20 14.78 6.58
N ALA A 152 3.38 14.56 7.61
CA ALA A 152 1.99 14.18 7.41
C ALA A 152 1.19 15.32 6.76
N TYR A 153 1.41 16.56 7.18
CA TYR A 153 0.80 17.73 6.54
C TYR A 153 1.34 17.98 5.13
N GLU A 154 2.63 17.75 4.87
CA GLU A 154 3.20 17.78 3.53
C GLU A 154 2.51 16.78 2.60
N VAL A 155 2.30 15.54 3.05
CA VAL A 155 1.55 14.53 2.29
C VAL A 155 0.10 14.96 2.07
N LEU A 156 -0.55 15.62 3.03
CA LEU A 156 -1.90 16.16 2.81
C LEU A 156 -1.95 17.19 1.67
N GLY A 157 -0.96 18.07 1.57
CA GLY A 157 -0.86 19.05 0.49
C GLY A 157 -0.68 18.44 -0.91
N ILE A 158 -0.37 17.15 -0.98
CA ILE A 158 -0.23 16.40 -2.23
C ILE A 158 -1.59 15.89 -2.76
N PHE A 159 -2.58 15.70 -1.89
CA PHE A 159 -3.83 15.03 -2.27
C PHE A 159 -4.63 15.76 -3.36
N ASP A 160 -4.63 17.07 -3.39
CA ASP A 160 -5.29 17.84 -4.47
C ASP A 160 -4.73 17.42 -5.83
N ARG A 161 -3.40 17.29 -5.94
CA ARG A 161 -2.72 16.83 -7.16
C ARG A 161 -3.01 15.37 -7.48
N VAL A 162 -3.15 14.51 -6.47
CA VAL A 162 -3.54 13.10 -6.65
C VAL A 162 -4.97 13.03 -7.19
N GLU A 163 -5.87 13.87 -6.68
CA GLU A 163 -7.26 13.94 -7.15
C GLU A 163 -7.34 14.49 -8.57
N GLU A 164 -6.61 15.53 -8.91
CA GLU A 164 -6.50 16.03 -10.29
C GLU A 164 -6.04 14.95 -11.26
N LYS A 165 -4.98 14.19 -10.91
CA LYS A 165 -4.49 13.10 -11.75
C LYS A 165 -5.51 11.95 -11.88
N ARG A 166 -6.22 11.61 -10.80
CA ARG A 166 -7.31 10.64 -10.83
C ARG A 166 -8.42 11.09 -11.79
N ASP A 167 -8.86 12.33 -11.68
CA ASP A 167 -9.93 12.87 -12.50
C ASP A 167 -9.55 12.96 -13.98
N ALA A 168 -8.29 13.30 -14.26
CA ALA A 168 -7.74 13.22 -15.61
C ALA A 168 -7.74 11.76 -16.14
N MET A 169 -7.32 10.78 -15.33
CA MET A 169 -7.39 9.35 -15.70
C MET A 169 -8.82 8.85 -15.90
N GLN A 170 -9.80 9.35 -15.14
CA GLN A 170 -11.22 9.01 -15.32
C GLN A 170 -11.81 9.60 -16.61
N SER A 171 -11.29 10.73 -17.04
CA SER A 171 -11.72 11.39 -18.29
C SER A 171 -11.04 10.82 -19.54
N ALA A 172 -9.94 10.09 -19.36
CA ALA A 172 -9.13 9.53 -20.44
C ALA A 172 -9.60 8.14 -20.84
N LEU A 173 -10.13 7.97 -22.06
CA LEU A 173 -10.45 6.66 -22.62
C LEU A 173 -9.15 5.93 -22.99
N LEU A 174 -8.96 4.73 -22.48
CA LEU A 174 -7.80 3.89 -22.80
C LEU A 174 -8.17 2.87 -23.89
N PRO A 175 -7.68 3.01 -25.13
CA PRO A 175 -8.02 2.09 -26.21
C PRO A 175 -7.48 0.68 -25.98
N PRO A 176 -8.12 -0.38 -26.53
CA PRO A 176 -7.75 -1.76 -26.27
C PRO A 176 -6.25 -2.10 -26.46
N PRO A 177 -5.54 -1.60 -27.49
CA PRO A 177 -4.10 -1.85 -27.61
C PRO A 177 -3.29 -1.28 -26.44
N ALA A 178 -3.66 -0.09 -25.93
CA ALA A 178 -3.00 0.52 -24.78
C ALA A 178 -3.32 -0.22 -23.47
N GLN A 179 -4.54 -0.73 -23.31
CA GLN A 179 -4.91 -1.61 -22.18
C GLN A 179 -4.02 -2.87 -22.16
N LEU A 180 -3.83 -3.52 -23.33
CA LEU A 180 -2.97 -4.69 -23.46
C LEU A 180 -1.51 -4.36 -23.16
N ALA A 181 -0.99 -3.23 -23.64
CA ALA A 181 0.37 -2.78 -23.35
C ALA A 181 0.62 -2.56 -21.86
N MET A 182 -0.30 -1.85 -21.18
CA MET A 182 -0.26 -1.62 -19.74
C MET A 182 -0.33 -2.95 -18.96
N ALA A 183 -1.24 -3.84 -19.35
CA ALA A 183 -1.39 -5.14 -18.69
C ALA A 183 -0.15 -6.03 -18.89
N SER A 184 0.45 -6.02 -20.08
CA SER A 184 1.69 -6.74 -20.36
C SER A 184 2.85 -6.23 -19.51
N ALA A 185 3.07 -4.92 -19.45
CA ALA A 185 4.08 -4.30 -18.60
C ALA A 185 3.89 -4.65 -17.11
N ALA A 186 2.66 -4.61 -16.63
CA ALA A 186 2.30 -4.96 -15.25
C ALA A 186 2.58 -6.44 -14.92
N LEU A 187 2.31 -7.36 -15.86
CA LEU A 187 2.64 -8.79 -15.70
C LEU A 187 4.14 -9.02 -15.66
N HIS A 188 4.90 -8.40 -16.57
CA HIS A 188 6.37 -8.48 -16.57
C HIS A 188 6.96 -7.96 -15.26
N TYR A 189 6.48 -6.82 -14.79
CA TYR A 189 6.93 -6.25 -13.52
C TYR A 189 6.64 -7.19 -12.32
N ARG A 190 5.48 -7.84 -12.32
CA ARG A 190 5.04 -8.68 -11.20
C ARG A 190 5.68 -10.07 -11.18
N PHE A 191 5.87 -10.69 -12.35
CA PHE A 191 6.25 -12.09 -12.47
C PHE A 191 7.60 -12.31 -13.18
N GLY A 192 8.16 -11.29 -13.80
CA GLY A 192 9.37 -11.38 -14.61
C GLY A 192 9.09 -11.82 -16.05
N GLU A 193 10.18 -12.06 -16.78
CA GLU A 193 10.13 -12.39 -18.22
C GLU A 193 9.95 -13.90 -18.47
N ASP A 194 10.55 -14.75 -17.63
CA ASP A 194 10.67 -16.18 -17.89
C ASP A 194 9.34 -16.93 -17.87
N HIS A 195 8.42 -16.54 -16.97
CA HIS A 195 7.13 -17.19 -16.87
C HIS A 195 6.05 -16.30 -16.25
N GLN A 196 4.99 -16.09 -17.00
CA GLN A 196 3.78 -15.42 -16.53
C GLN A 196 2.67 -16.43 -16.29
N PRO A 197 2.25 -16.65 -15.04
CA PRO A 197 1.28 -17.70 -14.70
C PRO A 197 -0.13 -17.43 -15.24
N VAL A 198 -0.42 -16.17 -15.62
CA VAL A 198 -1.73 -15.68 -16.11
C VAL A 198 -1.54 -14.76 -17.30
N THR A 199 -2.63 -14.54 -18.05
CA THR A 199 -2.63 -13.71 -19.27
C THR A 199 -3.02 -12.26 -19.00
N THR A 200 -2.72 -11.37 -19.94
CA THR A 200 -3.19 -9.97 -19.95
C THR A 200 -4.72 -9.89 -19.88
N ALA A 201 -5.43 -10.72 -20.62
CA ALA A 201 -6.89 -10.76 -20.59
C ALA A 201 -7.44 -11.06 -19.19
N GLN A 202 -6.79 -11.95 -18.42
CA GLN A 202 -7.21 -12.28 -17.07
C GLN A 202 -7.05 -11.10 -16.10
N ILE A 203 -5.96 -10.34 -16.20
CA ILE A 203 -5.77 -9.18 -15.31
C ILE A 203 -6.58 -7.95 -15.74
N LEU A 204 -7.03 -7.88 -16.99
CA LEU A 204 -7.98 -6.87 -17.49
C LEU A 204 -9.43 -7.24 -17.21
N THR A 205 -9.74 -8.48 -16.82
CA THR A 205 -11.10 -8.90 -16.52
C THR A 205 -11.63 -8.20 -15.26
N PRO A 206 -12.75 -7.47 -15.34
CA PRO A 206 -13.33 -6.80 -14.19
C PRO A 206 -13.89 -7.83 -13.19
N ARG A 207 -13.69 -7.59 -11.90
CA ARG A 207 -14.23 -8.44 -10.82
C ARG A 207 -15.68 -8.11 -10.46
N ARG A 208 -16.17 -6.94 -10.91
CA ARG A 208 -17.52 -6.45 -10.65
C ARG A 208 -18.03 -5.57 -11.79
N TYR A 209 -19.33 -5.26 -11.74
CA TYR A 209 -19.97 -4.48 -12.80
C TYR A 209 -19.40 -3.06 -12.92
N GLU A 210 -19.16 -2.40 -11.80
CA GLU A 210 -18.67 -1.03 -11.71
C GLU A 210 -17.27 -0.83 -12.31
N ASP A 211 -16.53 -1.92 -12.51
CA ASP A 211 -15.17 -1.88 -13.06
C ASP A 211 -15.11 -2.17 -14.57
N ARG A 212 -16.21 -1.99 -15.30
CA ARG A 212 -16.29 -2.31 -16.74
C ARG A 212 -15.93 -1.16 -17.67
N SER A 213 -15.89 0.08 -17.17
CA SER A 213 -15.51 1.23 -17.99
C SER A 213 -14.07 1.10 -18.53
N ASP A 214 -13.86 1.65 -19.73
CA ASP A 214 -12.56 1.65 -20.40
C ASP A 214 -11.79 2.96 -20.21
N ASP A 215 -12.18 3.81 -19.25
CA ASP A 215 -11.34 4.90 -18.81
C ASP A 215 -10.05 4.37 -18.12
N LEU A 216 -8.99 5.15 -18.23
CA LEU A 216 -7.67 4.77 -17.71
C LEU A 216 -7.70 4.44 -16.21
N TRP A 217 -8.48 5.20 -15.41
CA TRP A 217 -8.58 4.96 -13.98
C TRP A 217 -9.20 3.59 -13.68
N THR A 218 -10.29 3.25 -14.35
CA THR A 218 -10.97 1.96 -14.16
C THR A 218 -10.11 0.79 -14.65
N VAL A 219 -9.42 0.94 -15.79
CA VAL A 219 -8.47 -0.09 -16.29
C VAL A 219 -7.33 -0.29 -15.30
N TYR A 220 -6.73 0.80 -14.80
CA TYR A 220 -5.69 0.74 -13.78
C TYR A 220 -6.17 -0.01 -12.52
N GLN A 221 -7.38 0.27 -12.04
CA GLN A 221 -7.98 -0.41 -10.88
C GLN A 221 -8.18 -1.91 -11.12
N ARG A 222 -8.62 -2.33 -12.33
CA ARG A 222 -8.72 -3.75 -12.70
C ARG A 222 -7.38 -4.46 -12.59
N VAL A 223 -6.35 -3.90 -13.23
CA VAL A 223 -4.99 -4.44 -13.23
C VAL A 223 -4.44 -4.52 -11.80
N GLN A 224 -4.54 -3.43 -11.05
CA GLN A 224 -4.05 -3.33 -9.69
C GLN A 224 -4.72 -4.36 -8.78
N GLU A 225 -6.04 -4.45 -8.76
CA GLU A 225 -6.76 -5.38 -7.91
C GLU A 225 -6.43 -6.84 -8.24
N ASN A 226 -6.40 -7.19 -9.53
CA ASN A 226 -6.10 -8.55 -9.96
C ASN A 226 -4.69 -8.99 -9.59
N LEU A 227 -3.70 -8.11 -9.70
CA LEU A 227 -2.32 -8.42 -9.33
C LEU A 227 -2.10 -8.42 -7.82
N MET A 228 -2.73 -7.49 -7.08
CA MET A 228 -2.58 -7.39 -5.62
C MET A 228 -3.27 -8.52 -4.89
N LYS A 229 -4.53 -8.80 -5.23
CA LYS A 229 -5.32 -9.85 -4.57
C LYS A 229 -4.99 -11.25 -5.03
N GLY A 230 -4.49 -11.41 -6.25
CA GLY A 230 -4.24 -12.73 -6.82
C GLY A 230 -5.52 -13.58 -6.93
N GLY A 231 -5.36 -14.87 -6.74
CA GLY A 231 -6.47 -15.84 -6.84
C GLY A 231 -6.86 -16.22 -8.27
N LEU A 232 -6.18 -15.67 -9.27
CA LEU A 232 -6.41 -15.98 -10.68
C LEU A 232 -5.91 -17.38 -10.99
N ALA A 233 -6.73 -18.15 -11.73
CA ALA A 233 -6.34 -19.46 -12.22
C ALA A 233 -5.23 -19.31 -13.27
N GLY A 234 -4.18 -20.08 -13.13
CA GLY A 234 -3.01 -20.00 -13.98
C GLY A 234 -2.26 -21.32 -14.08
N ARG A 235 -1.05 -21.28 -14.64
CA ARG A 235 -0.17 -22.43 -14.77
C ARG A 235 1.23 -22.10 -14.26
N THR A 236 1.91 -23.10 -13.70
CA THR A 236 3.36 -23.00 -13.39
C THR A 236 4.18 -23.11 -14.67
N ALA A 237 5.47 -22.80 -14.61
CA ALA A 237 6.41 -23.02 -15.72
C ALA A 237 6.42 -24.48 -16.24
N GLN A 238 6.10 -25.44 -15.37
CA GLN A 238 5.96 -26.86 -15.71
C GLN A 238 4.56 -27.24 -16.20
N GLY A 239 3.69 -26.26 -16.49
CA GLY A 239 2.34 -26.45 -17.01
C GLY A 239 1.29 -26.93 -15.99
N ARG A 240 1.65 -27.10 -14.72
CA ARG A 240 0.71 -27.54 -13.67
C ARG A 240 -0.29 -26.43 -13.32
N SER A 241 -1.52 -26.81 -13.03
CA SER A 241 -2.55 -25.85 -12.54
C SER A 241 -2.08 -25.18 -11.25
N SER A 242 -2.28 -23.87 -11.18
CA SER A 242 -1.91 -23.05 -10.02
C SER A 242 -2.88 -21.87 -9.86
N ARG A 243 -2.74 -21.14 -8.76
CA ARG A 243 -3.40 -19.85 -8.56
C ARG A 243 -2.37 -18.80 -8.18
N THR A 244 -2.52 -17.61 -8.73
CA THR A 244 -1.66 -16.48 -8.35
C THR A 244 -1.84 -16.15 -6.87
N ARG A 245 -0.73 -15.78 -6.20
CA ARG A 245 -0.75 -15.41 -4.79
C ARG A 245 -0.98 -13.91 -4.63
N ALA A 246 -1.72 -13.55 -3.60
CA ALA A 246 -1.83 -12.15 -3.19
C ALA A 246 -0.46 -11.57 -2.81
N VAL A 247 -0.29 -10.26 -3.00
CA VAL A 247 0.85 -9.54 -2.45
C VAL A 247 0.63 -9.41 -0.94
N SER A 248 1.57 -9.89 -0.14
CA SER A 248 1.42 -9.97 1.32
C SER A 248 2.51 -9.26 2.10
N GLY A 249 3.58 -8.84 1.45
CA GLY A 249 4.69 -8.13 2.08
C GLY A 249 4.60 -6.62 1.87
N ILE A 250 4.97 -5.85 2.89
CA ILE A 250 4.93 -4.38 2.87
C ILE A 250 5.71 -3.82 1.67
N ASP A 251 6.95 -4.28 1.46
CA ASP A 251 7.78 -3.78 0.35
C ASP A 251 7.22 -4.17 -1.02
N GLY A 252 6.66 -5.37 -1.13
CA GLY A 252 6.00 -5.83 -2.35
C GLY A 252 4.74 -5.04 -2.67
N ASP A 253 3.93 -4.73 -1.65
CA ASP A 253 2.74 -3.89 -1.76
C ASP A 253 3.12 -2.49 -2.27
N VAL A 254 4.04 -1.81 -1.59
CA VAL A 254 4.47 -0.45 -1.97
C VAL A 254 5.09 -0.42 -3.36
N LYS A 255 6.00 -1.34 -3.66
CA LYS A 255 6.69 -1.38 -4.96
C LYS A 255 5.73 -1.61 -6.13
N LEU A 256 4.84 -2.59 -6.01
CA LEU A 256 3.89 -2.90 -7.08
C LEU A 256 2.90 -1.75 -7.29
N ASN A 257 2.32 -1.21 -6.23
CA ASN A 257 1.41 -0.07 -6.33
C ASN A 257 2.07 1.14 -7.01
N ARG A 258 3.30 1.49 -6.60
CA ARG A 258 4.05 2.59 -7.22
C ARG A 258 4.32 2.36 -8.70
N ALA A 259 4.76 1.15 -9.07
CA ALA A 259 5.02 0.83 -10.48
C ALA A 259 3.74 0.93 -11.32
N LEU A 260 2.62 0.43 -10.82
CA LEU A 260 1.33 0.50 -11.51
C LEU A 260 0.83 1.94 -11.64
N TRP A 261 1.04 2.77 -10.61
CA TRP A 261 0.70 4.20 -10.67
C TRP A 261 1.51 4.92 -11.75
N VAL A 262 2.84 4.72 -11.78
CA VAL A 262 3.72 5.30 -12.82
C VAL A 262 3.31 4.83 -14.22
N MET A 263 2.94 3.56 -14.38
CA MET A 263 2.41 3.06 -15.66
C MET A 263 1.14 3.81 -16.08
N ALA A 264 0.22 4.08 -15.13
CA ALA A 264 -1.00 4.83 -15.42
C ALA A 264 -0.70 6.30 -15.77
N GLU A 265 0.22 6.96 -15.06
CA GLU A 265 0.65 8.32 -15.39
C GLU A 265 1.27 8.39 -16.80
N ASN A 266 2.16 7.47 -17.14
CA ASN A 266 2.77 7.41 -18.47
C ASN A 266 1.72 7.16 -19.57
N MET A 267 0.69 6.35 -19.31
CA MET A 267 -0.42 6.17 -20.25
C MET A 267 -1.22 7.47 -20.44
N LEU A 268 -1.44 8.23 -19.37
CA LEU A 268 -2.13 9.52 -19.44
C LEU A 268 -1.33 10.52 -20.30
N GLU A 269 -0.02 10.58 -20.13
CA GLU A 269 0.88 11.41 -20.93
C GLU A 269 0.85 11.01 -22.42
N LEU A 270 0.93 9.70 -22.71
CA LEU A 270 0.85 9.19 -24.08
C LEU A 270 -0.47 9.51 -24.78
N LEU A 271 -1.56 9.66 -24.03
CA LEU A 271 -2.86 10.07 -24.54
C LEU A 271 -2.98 11.59 -24.75
N GLY A 272 -1.93 12.37 -24.40
CA GLY A 272 -1.91 13.83 -24.53
C GLY A 272 -2.86 14.55 -23.58
N GLN A 273 -3.19 13.95 -22.45
CA GLN A 273 -4.14 14.46 -21.43
C GLN A 273 -3.45 14.67 -20.05
N ALA A 274 -2.13 14.80 -20.06
CA ALA A 274 -1.33 14.99 -18.84
C ALA A 274 -1.27 16.48 -18.42
#